data_c568f2a975a9d2d7d08deeff174a7ba6
#
_entry.id   c568f2a975a9d2d7d08deeff174a7ba6
#
_cell.length_a   1.000
_cell.length_b   1.000
_cell.length_c   1.000
_cell.angle_alpha   90.00
_cell.angle_beta   90.00
_cell.angle_gamma   90.00
#
_symmetry.space_group_name_H-M   'P 1'
#
loop_
_entity.id
_entity.type
_entity.pdbx_description
1 polymer ?
#
loop_
_entity_poly.entity_id
_entity_poly.type
_entity_poly.pdbx_seq_one_letter_code
_entity_poly.pdbx_strand_id
1 'polypeptide(L)'
;MSDKYNEVLANLTAEDQIYAYEEVVHSSGITYREFKNTPKTLANFFEFGLLFPEWEFIVFNDERYSYQDIHKKAAQTANALKDAGVKKGDRVAIC
;
A
#
# COMPACT_ATOMS: atom_id res chain seq x y z
N MET A 1 13.55 -21.13 -18.84
CA MET A 1 14.05 -20.94 -17.49
C MET A 1 14.38 -22.26 -16.86
N SER A 2 15.29 -22.30 -15.91
CA SER A 2 15.71 -23.55 -15.27
C SER A 2 14.57 -24.13 -14.42
N ASP A 3 14.56 -25.48 -14.28
CA ASP A 3 13.61 -26.18 -13.40
C ASP A 3 13.69 -25.69 -11.97
N LYS A 4 14.90 -25.34 -11.50
CA LYS A 4 15.13 -24.76 -10.17
C LYS A 4 14.39 -23.45 -9.96
N TYR A 5 14.39 -22.57 -10.97
CA TYR A 5 13.64 -21.31 -10.92
C TYR A 5 12.14 -21.56 -10.74
N ASN A 6 11.60 -22.47 -11.56
CA ASN A 6 10.18 -22.82 -11.50
C ASN A 6 9.79 -23.47 -10.17
N GLU A 7 10.66 -24.28 -9.60
CA GLU A 7 10.49 -24.90 -8.29
C GLU A 7 10.43 -23.84 -7.19
N VAL A 8 11.37 -22.90 -7.17
CA VAL A 8 11.42 -21.80 -6.20
C VAL A 8 10.17 -20.92 -6.33
N LEU A 9 9.81 -20.57 -7.56
CA LEU A 9 8.62 -19.75 -7.81
C LEU A 9 7.36 -20.44 -7.32
N ALA A 10 7.18 -21.74 -7.60
CA ALA A 10 6.05 -22.52 -7.13
C ALA A 10 5.97 -22.57 -5.60
N ASN A 11 7.11 -22.71 -4.93
CA ASN A 11 7.17 -22.72 -3.47
C ASN A 11 6.80 -21.36 -2.87
N LEU A 12 7.30 -20.25 -3.45
CA LEU A 12 7.02 -18.91 -2.96
C LEU A 12 5.56 -18.48 -3.18
N THR A 13 4.94 -18.98 -4.25
CA THR A 13 3.56 -18.61 -4.62
C THR A 13 2.54 -19.66 -4.26
N ALA A 14 2.91 -20.68 -3.48
CA ALA A 14 1.99 -21.70 -2.99
C ALA A 14 0.84 -21.06 -2.20
N GLU A 15 -0.30 -21.72 -2.18
CA GLU A 15 -1.56 -21.16 -1.64
C GLU A 15 -1.47 -20.71 -0.18
N ASP A 16 -0.63 -21.34 0.61
CA ASP A 16 -0.40 -21.04 2.03
C ASP A 16 0.73 -20.02 2.26
N GLN A 17 1.37 -19.52 1.21
CA GLN A 17 2.50 -18.62 1.29
C GLN A 17 2.09 -17.15 1.15
N ILE A 18 2.95 -16.24 1.64
CA ILE A 18 2.70 -14.79 1.62
C ILE A 18 2.54 -14.23 0.19
N TYR A 19 3.23 -14.84 -0.79
CA TYR A 19 3.17 -14.44 -2.19
C TYR A 19 2.15 -15.22 -3.01
N ALA A 20 1.22 -15.92 -2.37
CA ALA A 20 0.13 -16.57 -3.06
C ALA A 20 -0.67 -15.58 -3.91
N TYR A 21 -1.04 -16.00 -5.11
CA TYR A 21 -1.83 -15.18 -6.02
C TYR A 21 -3.09 -15.88 -6.46
N GLU A 22 -4.03 -15.13 -7.00
CA GLU A 22 -5.27 -15.60 -7.58
C GLU A 22 -5.56 -14.90 -8.90
N GLU A 23 -6.38 -15.49 -9.73
CA GLU A 23 -6.86 -14.86 -10.95
C GLU A 23 -8.14 -14.08 -10.63
N VAL A 24 -8.14 -12.80 -11.01
CA VAL A 24 -9.27 -11.90 -10.80
C VAL A 24 -9.69 -11.30 -12.12
N VAL A 25 -10.99 -11.36 -12.41
CA VAL A 25 -11.58 -10.70 -13.58
C VAL A 25 -11.89 -9.25 -13.23
N HIS A 26 -11.22 -8.35 -13.92
CA HIS A 26 -11.45 -6.92 -13.76
C HIS A 26 -12.76 -6.48 -14.43
N SER A 27 -13.29 -5.33 -14.03
CA SER A 27 -14.50 -4.74 -14.62
C SER A 27 -14.42 -4.54 -16.15
N SER A 28 -13.19 -4.44 -16.69
CA SER A 28 -12.94 -4.38 -18.14
C SER A 28 -13.06 -5.74 -18.86
N GLY A 29 -13.27 -6.84 -18.12
CA GLY A 29 -13.30 -8.20 -18.66
C GLY A 29 -11.93 -8.88 -18.81
N ILE A 30 -10.85 -8.17 -18.44
CA ILE A 30 -9.49 -8.71 -18.49
C ILE A 30 -9.18 -9.45 -17.19
N THR A 31 -8.56 -10.62 -17.30
CA THR A 31 -8.11 -11.42 -16.16
C THR A 31 -6.69 -11.07 -15.79
N TYR A 32 -6.48 -10.75 -14.53
CA TYR A 32 -5.17 -10.45 -13.94
C TYR A 32 -4.82 -11.44 -12.84
N ARG A 33 -3.53 -11.59 -12.58
CA ARG A 33 -3.04 -12.25 -11.37
C ARG A 33 -2.83 -11.18 -10.30
N GLU A 34 -3.44 -11.38 -9.15
CA GLU A 34 -3.29 -10.50 -8.00
C GLU A 34 -2.80 -11.29 -6.79
N PHE A 35 -1.92 -10.70 -6.00
CA PHE A 35 -1.52 -11.33 -4.74
C PHE A 35 -2.69 -11.33 -3.76
N LYS A 36 -2.93 -12.47 -3.10
CA LYS A 36 -4.02 -12.62 -2.12
C LYS A 36 -3.81 -11.78 -0.88
N ASN A 37 -2.56 -11.65 -0.43
CA ASN A 37 -2.19 -11.06 0.85
C ASN A 37 -1.72 -9.61 0.74
N THR A 38 -2.33 -8.84 -0.15
CA THR A 38 -2.03 -7.42 -0.31
C THR A 38 -3.05 -6.55 0.43
N PRO A 39 -2.62 -5.36 0.90
CA PRO A 39 -3.55 -4.35 1.38
C PRO A 39 -4.57 -3.99 0.29
N LYS A 40 -5.83 -3.88 0.67
CA LYS A 40 -6.92 -3.62 -0.29
C LYS A 40 -7.01 -2.15 -0.71
N THR A 41 -6.50 -1.25 0.11
CA THR A 41 -6.53 0.20 -0.13
C THR A 41 -5.18 0.82 0.21
N LEU A 42 -4.93 2.04 -0.29
CA LEU A 42 -3.76 2.82 0.10
C LEU A 42 -3.76 3.14 1.60
N ALA A 43 -4.93 3.36 2.19
CA ALA A 43 -5.04 3.56 3.64
C ALA A 43 -4.57 2.32 4.40
N ASN A 44 -5.01 1.13 4.02
CA ASN A 44 -4.55 -0.12 4.63
C ASN A 44 -3.04 -0.31 4.47
N PHE A 45 -2.49 -0.02 3.30
CA PHE A 45 -1.05 -0.06 3.06
C PHE A 45 -0.29 0.90 3.97
N PHE A 46 -0.78 2.12 4.11
CA PHE A 46 -0.15 3.15 4.93
C PHE A 46 -0.17 2.78 6.44
N GLU A 47 -1.22 2.11 6.90
CA GLU A 47 -1.37 1.64 8.29
C GLU A 47 -0.28 0.63 8.70
N PHE A 48 0.33 -0.08 7.77
CA PHE A 48 1.45 -0.98 8.07
C PHE A 48 2.61 -0.26 8.77
N GLY A 49 2.82 1.01 8.46
CA GLY A 49 3.84 1.80 9.13
C GLY A 49 3.64 1.94 10.63
N LEU A 50 2.40 1.80 11.12
CA LEU A 50 2.09 1.86 12.55
C LEU A 50 2.58 0.63 13.33
N LEU A 51 2.97 -0.45 12.65
CA LEU A 51 3.66 -1.58 13.29
C LEU A 51 5.07 -1.20 13.73
N PHE A 52 5.64 -0.16 13.13
CA PHE A 52 6.98 0.34 13.39
C PHE A 52 6.97 1.86 13.55
N PRO A 53 6.24 2.40 14.53
CA PRO A 53 5.94 3.84 14.61
C PRO A 53 7.19 4.71 14.77
N GLU A 54 8.23 4.18 15.40
CA GLU A 54 9.49 4.89 15.67
C GLU A 54 10.49 4.86 14.50
N TRP A 55 10.23 4.03 13.48
CA TRP A 55 11.14 3.93 12.34
C TRP A 55 11.04 5.15 11.45
N GLU A 56 12.19 5.58 10.93
CA GLU A 56 12.25 6.68 9.95
C GLU A 56 11.53 6.29 8.67
N PHE A 57 10.64 7.16 8.22
CA PHE A 57 9.89 6.98 6.98
C PHE A 57 10.33 7.98 5.91
N ILE A 58 10.48 9.25 6.27
CA ILE A 58 10.88 10.30 5.34
C ILE A 58 12.09 11.03 5.91
N VAL A 59 13.11 11.17 5.07
CA VAL A 59 14.29 12.00 5.35
C VAL A 59 14.41 13.00 4.21
N PHE A 60 14.38 14.28 4.56
CA PHE A 60 14.54 15.36 3.59
C PHE A 60 15.46 16.44 4.20
N ASN A 61 16.64 16.60 3.59
CA ASN A 61 17.72 17.44 4.16
C ASN A 61 18.02 17.02 5.61
N ASP A 62 17.89 17.94 6.57
CA ASP A 62 18.08 17.68 8.00
C ASP A 62 16.80 17.27 8.72
N GLU A 63 15.67 17.22 8.02
CA GLU A 63 14.38 16.82 8.56
C GLU A 63 14.21 15.31 8.51
N ARG A 64 13.79 14.73 9.61
CA ARG A 64 13.51 13.29 9.74
C ARG A 64 12.14 13.08 10.33
N TYR A 65 11.34 12.24 9.69
CA TYR A 65 9.99 11.92 10.10
C TYR A 65 9.83 10.42 10.27
N SER A 66 9.37 10.01 11.45
CA SER A 66 8.99 8.62 11.69
C SER A 66 7.64 8.29 11.03
N TYR A 67 7.28 7.01 10.97
CA TYR A 67 5.94 6.61 10.54
C TYR A 67 4.86 7.29 11.38
N GLN A 68 5.05 7.37 12.68
CA GLN A 68 4.10 8.03 13.58
C GLN A 68 3.94 9.53 13.26
N ASP A 69 5.04 10.22 13.00
CA ASP A 69 5.01 11.64 12.62
C ASP A 69 4.22 11.88 11.35
N ILE A 70 4.43 11.03 10.34
CA ILE A 70 3.73 11.14 9.06
C ILE A 70 2.24 10.79 9.20
N HIS A 71 1.88 9.81 10.02
CA HIS A 71 0.48 9.52 10.32
C HIS A 71 -0.23 10.72 10.96
N LYS A 72 0.40 11.41 11.90
CA LYS A 72 -0.13 12.64 12.50
C LYS A 72 -0.31 13.74 11.46
N LYS A 73 0.68 13.97 10.61
CA LYS A 73 0.61 14.96 9.53
C LYS A 73 -0.47 14.63 8.51
N ALA A 74 -0.59 13.36 8.14
CA ALA A 74 -1.64 12.89 7.23
C ALA A 74 -3.04 13.10 7.81
N ALA A 75 -3.24 12.81 9.10
CA ALA A 75 -4.50 13.06 9.78
C ALA A 75 -4.86 14.56 9.83
N GLN A 76 -3.90 15.42 10.11
CA GLN A 76 -4.08 16.87 10.09
C GLN A 76 -4.48 17.37 8.70
N THR A 77 -3.78 16.91 7.66
CA THR A 77 -4.08 17.25 6.27
C THR A 77 -5.46 16.75 5.86
N ALA A 78 -5.81 15.51 6.21
CA ALA A 78 -7.12 14.94 5.93
C ALA A 78 -8.25 15.76 6.58
N ASN A 79 -8.08 16.18 7.82
CA ASN A 79 -9.04 17.03 8.50
C ASN A 79 -9.18 18.40 7.83
N ALA A 80 -8.07 19.02 7.44
CA ALA A 80 -8.09 20.29 6.73
C ALA A 80 -8.82 20.19 5.38
N LEU A 81 -8.57 19.12 4.61
CA LEU A 81 -9.26 18.87 3.35
C LEU A 81 -10.76 18.64 3.55
N LYS A 82 -11.12 17.90 4.60
CA LYS A 82 -12.52 17.66 4.96
C LYS A 82 -13.23 18.97 5.33
N ASP A 83 -12.58 19.81 6.14
CA ASP A 83 -13.13 21.11 6.54
C ASP A 83 -13.28 22.07 5.35
N ALA A 84 -12.39 21.95 4.35
CA ALA A 84 -12.49 22.68 3.08
C ALA A 84 -13.61 22.15 2.15
N GLY A 85 -14.29 21.05 2.52
CA GLY A 85 -15.42 20.51 1.78
C GLY A 85 -15.07 19.43 0.76
N VAL A 86 -13.85 18.90 0.79
CA VAL A 86 -13.44 17.80 -0.12
C VAL A 86 -14.20 16.52 0.25
N LYS A 87 -14.76 15.87 -0.76
CA LYS A 87 -15.60 14.67 -0.62
C LYS A 87 -15.10 13.57 -1.55
N LYS A 88 -15.60 12.35 -1.33
CA LYS A 88 -15.31 11.21 -2.20
C LYS A 88 -15.68 11.54 -3.64
N GLY A 89 -14.76 11.26 -4.55
CA GLY A 89 -14.89 11.53 -5.98
C GLY A 89 -14.33 12.89 -6.41
N ASP A 90 -14.01 13.78 -5.48
CA ASP A 90 -13.40 15.06 -5.80
C ASP A 90 -11.95 14.88 -6.27
N ARG A 91 -11.53 15.80 -7.12
CA ARG A 91 -10.16 15.84 -7.63
C ARG A 91 -9.38 16.92 -6.91
N VAL A 92 -8.25 16.54 -6.34
CA VAL A 92 -7.34 17.45 -5.63
C VAL A 92 -6.00 17.49 -6.37
N ALA A 93 -5.58 18.68 -6.77
CA ALA A 93 -4.27 18.89 -7.39
C ALA A 93 -3.23 19.26 -6.34
N ILE A 94 -2.03 18.70 -6.47
CA ILE A 94 -0.87 19.02 -5.64
C ILE A 94 0.15 19.71 -6.54
N CYS A 95 0.52 20.93 -6.18
CA CYS A 95 1.46 21.76 -6.95
C CYS A 95 2.78 21.93 -6.22
#